data_6ebab5817f25036a385cd929acdd9178
#
_entry.id   6ebab5817f25036a385cd929acdd9178
#
_cell.length_a   1.000
_cell.length_b   1.000
_cell.length_c   1.000
_cell.angle_alpha   90.00
_cell.angle_beta   90.00
_cell.angle_gamma   90.00
#
_symmetry.space_group_name_H-M   'P 1'
#
loop_
_entity.id
_entity.type
_entity.pdbx_description
1 polymer ?
#
loop_
_entity_poly.entity_id
_entity_poly.type
_entity_poly.pdbx_seq_one_letter_code
_entity_poly.pdbx_strand_id
1 'polypeptide(L)'
;MCIRDRYIPEQIEAVKKEAKANYDQFLEWSKDGEEVAYDRLRRVIEELPGFLSPLESVWEEAERQDEAQRPDWIRPFLASLSRMAPPDRHMLLCGEHLWAAHCAEDAYLWYYGQQTAREQIIKLPPAHRYRVEVLDTWNMTRETLQTGVSGRVVLTLPGREDMAVLAVRMD
;
A
#
# COMPACT_ATOMS: atom_id res chain seq x y z
N MET A 1 7.62 -5.77 3.84
CA MET A 1 8.10 -5.09 5.05
C MET A 1 7.56 -3.67 4.99
N CYS A 2 6.58 -3.37 5.82
CA CYS A 2 5.92 -2.07 5.79
C CYS A 2 6.93 -0.99 6.21
N ILE A 3 6.85 0.21 5.63
CA ILE A 3 7.64 1.38 6.05
C ILE A 3 7.64 1.51 7.59
N ARG A 4 6.54 1.16 8.25
CA ARG A 4 6.39 1.16 9.71
C ARG A 4 7.43 0.36 10.49
N ASP A 5 8.00 -0.71 9.92
CA ASP A 5 8.91 -1.61 10.65
C ASP A 5 10.37 -1.18 10.58
N ARG A 6 10.68 -0.16 9.77
CA ARG A 6 12.04 0.37 9.59
C ARG A 6 12.33 1.65 10.37
N TYR A 7 11.32 2.20 11.02
CA TYR A 7 11.50 3.40 11.82
C TYR A 7 12.39 3.09 13.01
N ILE A 8 13.31 4.00 13.24
CA ILE A 8 14.26 3.95 14.33
C ILE A 8 13.47 3.70 15.61
N PRO A 9 13.58 2.52 16.25
CA PRO A 9 12.75 2.14 17.39
C PRO A 9 12.73 3.19 18.48
N GLU A 10 13.84 3.90 18.66
CA GLU A 10 14.01 4.98 19.63
C GLU A 10 13.09 6.18 19.37
N GLN A 11 12.88 6.55 18.11
CA GLN A 11 11.99 7.67 17.75
C GLN A 11 10.52 7.28 17.91
N ILE A 12 10.16 6.07 17.56
CA ILE A 12 8.80 5.55 17.81
C ILE A 12 8.51 5.52 19.31
N GLU A 13 9.45 5.06 20.11
CA GLU A 13 9.29 5.03 21.57
C GLU A 13 9.23 6.44 22.17
N ALA A 14 9.98 7.41 21.64
CA ALA A 14 9.89 8.80 22.03
C ALA A 14 8.49 9.38 21.76
N VAL A 15 7.96 9.17 20.54
CA VAL A 15 6.61 9.62 20.16
C VAL A 15 5.52 8.93 21.00
N LYS A 16 5.63 7.63 21.24
CA LYS A 16 4.70 6.89 22.11
C LYS A 16 4.71 7.42 23.54
N LYS A 17 5.90 7.70 24.08
CA LYS A 17 6.06 8.26 25.42
C LYS A 17 5.42 9.62 25.55
N GLU A 18 5.59 10.47 24.53
CA GLU A 18 5.01 11.82 24.50
C GLU A 18 3.49 11.78 24.30
N ALA A 19 3.00 10.94 23.39
CA ALA A 19 1.57 10.71 23.19
C ALA A 19 0.90 10.20 24.48
N LYS A 20 1.57 9.30 25.20
CA LYS A 20 1.08 8.81 26.51
C LYS A 20 1.06 9.93 27.55
N ALA A 21 2.11 10.74 27.63
CA ALA A 21 2.16 11.86 28.57
C ALA A 21 1.05 12.87 28.30
N ASN A 22 0.77 13.19 27.04
CA ASN A 22 -0.33 14.06 26.64
C ASN A 22 -1.70 13.46 26.97
N TYR A 23 -1.88 12.16 26.78
CA TYR A 23 -3.10 11.46 27.17
C TYR A 23 -3.32 11.44 28.69
N ASP A 24 -2.27 11.15 29.47
CA ASP A 24 -2.32 11.16 30.91
C ASP A 24 -2.63 12.59 31.43
N GLN A 25 -2.09 13.60 30.78
CA GLN A 25 -2.38 15.01 31.10
C GLN A 25 -3.83 15.40 30.75
N PHE A 26 -4.37 14.92 29.63
CA PHE A 26 -5.78 15.10 29.29
C PHE A 26 -6.71 14.47 30.34
N LEU A 27 -6.39 13.28 30.80
CA LEU A 27 -7.14 12.60 31.86
C LEU A 27 -7.08 13.41 33.19
N GLU A 28 -5.95 14.03 33.49
CA GLU A 28 -5.84 14.91 34.65
C GLU A 28 -6.72 16.18 34.51
N TRP A 29 -6.72 16.79 33.33
CA TRP A 29 -7.59 17.92 33.03
C TRP A 29 -9.09 17.57 33.10
N SER A 30 -9.47 16.36 32.74
CA SER A 30 -10.87 15.91 32.79
C SER A 30 -11.45 15.85 34.20
N LYS A 31 -10.59 15.78 35.20
CA LYS A 31 -11.01 15.87 36.64
C LYS A 31 -11.55 17.25 37.02
N ASP A 32 -11.14 18.30 36.33
CA ASP A 32 -11.61 19.69 36.54
C ASP A 32 -12.93 19.97 35.77
N GLY A 33 -13.46 19.03 35.05
CA GLY A 33 -14.66 19.09 34.22
C GLY A 33 -14.40 19.01 32.73
N GLU A 34 -15.35 18.47 31.97
CA GLU A 34 -15.21 18.24 30.52
C GLU A 34 -14.94 19.56 29.75
N GLU A 35 -15.61 20.63 30.08
CA GLU A 35 -15.48 21.92 29.39
C GLU A 35 -14.06 22.49 29.50
N VAL A 36 -13.46 22.38 30.69
CA VAL A 36 -12.07 22.80 30.93
C VAL A 36 -11.08 21.92 30.18
N ALA A 37 -11.32 20.60 30.14
CA ALA A 37 -10.48 19.65 29.38
C ALA A 37 -10.51 19.93 27.88
N TYR A 38 -11.67 20.23 27.33
CA TYR A 38 -11.82 20.57 25.89
C TYR A 38 -11.15 21.88 25.52
N ASP A 39 -11.22 22.89 26.37
CA ASP A 39 -10.55 24.17 26.12
C ASP A 39 -9.02 24.05 26.16
N ARG A 40 -8.50 23.22 27.06
CA ARG A 40 -7.06 22.91 27.12
C ARG A 40 -6.63 22.06 25.92
N LEU A 41 -7.43 21.06 25.53
CA LEU A 41 -7.17 20.26 24.33
C LEU A 41 -7.16 21.11 23.06
N ARG A 42 -8.07 22.09 22.94
CA ARG A 42 -8.09 23.02 21.81
C ARG A 42 -6.79 23.80 21.70
N ARG A 43 -6.24 24.29 22.80
CA ARG A 43 -4.94 24.98 22.82
C ARG A 43 -3.80 24.08 22.37
N VAL A 44 -3.78 22.82 22.85
CA VAL A 44 -2.79 21.85 22.41
C VAL A 44 -2.89 21.61 20.90
N ILE A 45 -4.11 21.51 20.36
CA ILE A 45 -4.35 21.35 18.92
C ILE A 45 -3.87 22.59 18.13
N GLU A 46 -4.05 23.79 18.67
CA GLU A 46 -3.56 25.02 18.05
C GLU A 46 -2.02 25.10 18.04
N GLU A 47 -1.35 24.44 18.98
CA GLU A 47 0.11 24.31 19.05
C GLU A 47 0.66 23.09 18.29
N LEU A 48 -0.22 22.24 17.74
CA LEU A 48 0.11 21.01 17.02
C LEU A 48 1.11 21.18 15.85
N PRO A 49 1.15 22.31 15.10
CA PRO A 49 2.18 22.51 14.09
C PRO A 49 3.60 22.37 14.62
N GLY A 50 3.85 22.87 15.83
CA GLY A 50 5.15 22.70 16.49
C GLY A 50 5.43 21.27 16.97
N PHE A 51 4.38 20.50 17.26
CA PHE A 51 4.47 19.10 17.67
C PHE A 51 4.63 18.14 16.49
N LEU A 52 3.99 18.43 15.35
CA LEU A 52 4.06 17.61 14.14
C LEU A 52 5.38 17.77 13.37
N SER A 53 6.05 18.92 13.51
CA SER A 53 7.32 19.18 12.80
C SER A 53 8.41 18.10 13.01
N PRO A 54 8.64 17.58 14.23
CA PRO A 54 9.54 16.44 14.42
C PRO A 54 9.07 15.17 13.73
N LEU A 55 7.74 14.92 13.68
CA LEU A 55 7.16 13.77 12.98
C LEU A 55 7.28 13.91 11.47
N GLU A 56 7.08 15.10 10.93
CA GLU A 56 7.27 15.38 9.49
C GLU A 56 8.71 15.12 9.08
N SER A 57 9.70 15.59 9.84
CA SER A 57 11.11 15.35 9.54
C SER A 57 11.50 13.88 9.61
N VAL A 58 10.94 13.11 10.53
CA VAL A 58 11.11 11.66 10.62
C VAL A 58 10.47 10.97 9.42
N TRP A 59 9.30 11.43 9.01
CA TRP A 59 8.61 10.89 7.84
C TRP A 59 9.38 11.15 6.54
N GLU A 60 9.84 12.39 6.33
CA GLU A 60 10.65 12.76 5.18
C GLU A 60 11.97 11.98 5.08
N GLU A 61 12.63 11.74 6.22
CA GLU A 61 13.83 10.92 6.27
C GLU A 61 13.55 9.46 5.90
N ALA A 62 12.44 8.92 6.39
CA ALA A 62 12.04 7.57 6.06
C ALA A 62 11.65 7.41 4.59
N GLU A 63 10.95 8.39 4.03
CA GLU A 63 10.64 8.39 2.59
C GLU A 63 11.92 8.43 1.76
N ARG A 64 12.91 9.24 2.13
CA ARG A 64 14.23 9.28 1.46
C ARG A 64 14.96 7.96 1.54
N GLN A 65 14.97 7.31 2.70
CA GLN A 65 15.63 6.01 2.88
C GLN A 65 14.90 4.91 2.10
N ASP A 66 13.56 4.91 2.11
CA ASP A 66 12.77 3.98 1.34
C ASP A 66 12.98 4.17 -0.16
N GLU A 67 13.01 5.41 -0.63
CA GLU A 67 13.26 5.73 -2.04
C GLU A 67 14.66 5.26 -2.50
N ALA A 68 15.69 5.41 -1.66
CA ALA A 68 17.03 4.95 -1.95
C ALA A 68 17.16 3.41 -2.03
N GLN A 69 16.26 2.68 -1.36
CA GLN A 69 16.23 1.21 -1.34
C GLN A 69 15.28 0.60 -2.36
N ARG A 70 14.47 1.42 -3.06
CA ARG A 70 13.52 0.92 -4.06
C ARG A 70 14.25 0.32 -5.25
N PRO A 71 13.84 -0.87 -5.71
CA PRO A 71 14.32 -1.44 -6.96
C PRO A 71 14.05 -0.52 -8.16
N ASP A 72 14.92 -0.51 -9.16
CA ASP A 72 14.82 0.36 -10.34
C ASP A 72 13.48 0.22 -11.11
N TRP A 73 12.85 -0.96 -11.04
CA TRP A 73 11.59 -1.22 -11.70
C TRP A 73 10.36 -0.55 -11.06
N ILE A 74 10.45 -0.13 -9.79
CA ILE A 74 9.32 0.46 -9.03
C ILE A 74 8.87 1.78 -9.62
N ARG A 75 9.79 2.70 -9.94
CA ARG A 75 9.43 4.03 -10.46
C ARG A 75 8.63 3.97 -11.77
N PRO A 76 9.10 3.26 -12.82
CA PRO A 76 8.33 3.14 -14.04
C PRO A 76 7.02 2.37 -13.85
N PHE A 77 6.96 1.43 -12.91
CA PHE A 77 5.74 0.74 -12.55
C PHE A 77 4.72 1.69 -11.91
N LEU A 78 5.09 2.46 -10.89
CA LEU A 78 4.20 3.44 -10.25
C LEU A 78 3.72 4.51 -11.26
N ALA A 79 4.59 4.97 -12.15
CA ALA A 79 4.22 5.88 -13.23
C ALA A 79 3.23 5.25 -14.22
N SER A 80 3.24 3.94 -14.39
CA SER A 80 2.25 3.23 -15.21
C SER A 80 0.89 3.12 -14.55
N LEU A 81 0.85 2.99 -13.21
CA LEU A 81 -0.41 2.89 -12.46
C LEU A 81 -1.28 4.14 -12.61
N SER A 82 -0.69 5.33 -12.67
CA SER A 82 -1.44 6.58 -12.83
C SER A 82 -2.22 6.67 -14.15
N ARG A 83 -1.91 5.82 -15.12
CA ARG A 83 -2.58 5.75 -16.44
C ARG A 83 -3.64 4.64 -16.50
N MET A 84 -3.75 3.83 -15.44
CA MET A 84 -4.70 2.74 -15.41
C MET A 84 -6.11 3.22 -15.10
N ALA A 85 -7.09 2.66 -15.80
CA ALA A 85 -8.51 2.89 -15.60
C ALA A 85 -9.09 1.88 -14.58
N PRO A 86 -10.27 2.16 -13.97
CA PRO A 86 -11.00 1.19 -13.19
C PRO A 86 -11.31 -0.08 -13.99
N PRO A 87 -11.53 -1.22 -13.33
CA PRO A 87 -11.75 -2.50 -14.00
C PRO A 87 -13.07 -2.53 -14.76
N ASP A 88 -13.07 -3.19 -15.90
CA ASP A 88 -14.29 -3.63 -16.57
C ASP A 88 -14.92 -4.81 -15.82
N ARG A 89 -16.24 -5.03 -16.02
CA ARG A 89 -16.98 -6.09 -15.34
C ARG A 89 -16.36 -7.48 -15.47
N HIS A 90 -15.78 -7.79 -16.62
CA HIS A 90 -15.17 -9.11 -16.86
C HIS A 90 -13.84 -9.31 -16.12
N MET A 91 -13.15 -8.26 -15.71
CA MET A 91 -11.96 -8.39 -14.87
C MET A 91 -12.28 -8.90 -13.46
N LEU A 92 -13.50 -8.66 -12.99
CA LEU A 92 -13.93 -8.98 -11.62
C LEU A 92 -14.56 -10.37 -11.48
N LEU A 93 -14.72 -11.13 -12.57
CA LEU A 93 -15.54 -12.36 -12.58
C LEU A 93 -14.94 -13.55 -11.85
N CYS A 94 -13.70 -13.50 -11.42
CA CYS A 94 -12.99 -14.70 -10.98
C CYS A 94 -12.37 -14.60 -9.59
N GLY A 95 -12.97 -13.87 -8.69
CA GLY A 95 -12.50 -13.83 -7.32
C GLY A 95 -12.86 -12.56 -6.56
N GLU A 96 -12.66 -12.59 -5.28
CA GLU A 96 -12.81 -11.45 -4.38
C GLU A 96 -11.61 -10.52 -4.53
N HIS A 97 -11.51 -9.84 -5.68
CA HIS A 97 -10.47 -8.84 -5.88
C HIS A 97 -10.91 -7.54 -5.26
N LEU A 98 -10.16 -7.05 -4.31
CA LEU A 98 -10.42 -5.75 -3.70
C LEU A 98 -10.08 -4.62 -4.66
N TRP A 99 -9.08 -4.82 -5.53
CA TRP A 99 -8.58 -3.79 -6.43
C TRP A 99 -8.15 -4.37 -7.78
N ALA A 100 -8.66 -3.79 -8.85
CA ALA A 100 -8.23 -4.12 -10.21
C ALA A 100 -8.20 -2.86 -11.08
N ALA A 101 -7.31 -2.83 -12.07
CA ALA A 101 -7.18 -1.72 -13.02
C ALA A 101 -6.65 -2.23 -14.36
N HIS A 102 -6.86 -1.47 -15.44
CA HIS A 102 -6.34 -1.79 -16.75
C HIS A 102 -5.91 -0.53 -17.53
N CYS A 103 -5.06 -0.71 -18.52
CA CYS A 103 -4.68 0.31 -19.48
C CYS A 103 -5.05 -0.21 -20.89
N ALA A 104 -6.27 0.11 -21.34
CA ALA A 104 -6.89 -0.50 -22.52
C ALA A 104 -6.70 -2.04 -22.50
N GLU A 105 -6.19 -2.63 -23.60
CA GLU A 105 -5.82 -4.05 -23.65
C GLU A 105 -4.32 -4.30 -23.47
N ASP A 106 -3.55 -3.26 -23.13
CA ASP A 106 -2.09 -3.35 -23.03
C ASP A 106 -1.60 -3.90 -21.68
N ALA A 107 -2.33 -3.57 -20.60
CA ALA A 107 -1.96 -4.03 -19.28
C ALA A 107 -3.17 -4.19 -18.35
N TYR A 108 -3.11 -5.20 -17.51
CA TYR A 108 -4.11 -5.51 -16.48
C TYR A 108 -3.41 -5.73 -15.15
N LEU A 109 -3.97 -5.16 -14.10
CA LEU A 109 -3.46 -5.27 -12.73
C LEU A 109 -4.57 -5.76 -11.79
N TRP A 110 -4.26 -6.76 -10.97
CA TRP A 110 -5.08 -7.23 -9.85
C TRP A 110 -4.26 -7.14 -8.58
N TYR A 111 -4.79 -6.51 -7.57
CA TYR A 111 -4.19 -6.46 -6.25
C TYR A 111 -5.04 -7.27 -5.27
N TYR A 112 -4.40 -8.20 -4.63
CA TYR A 112 -4.96 -9.08 -3.63
C TYR A 112 -4.45 -8.63 -2.26
N GLY A 113 -5.35 -8.13 -1.41
CA GLY A 113 -5.00 -7.66 -0.07
C GLY A 113 -4.71 -8.81 0.91
N GLN A 114 -5.31 -8.75 2.08
CA GLN A 114 -5.04 -9.69 3.17
C GLN A 114 -5.41 -11.15 2.88
N GLN A 115 -6.23 -11.43 1.88
CA GLN A 115 -6.67 -12.78 1.52
C GLN A 115 -6.28 -13.09 0.07
N THR A 116 -5.08 -13.59 -0.11
CA THR A 116 -4.63 -14.06 -1.42
C THR A 116 -4.83 -15.57 -1.52
N ALA A 117 -5.79 -16.02 -2.30
CA ALA A 117 -5.95 -17.45 -2.58
C ALA A 117 -4.75 -17.97 -3.39
N ARG A 118 -4.34 -19.19 -3.09
CA ARG A 118 -3.18 -19.83 -3.73
C ARG A 118 -3.39 -20.07 -5.24
N GLU A 119 -4.62 -20.33 -5.64
CA GLU A 119 -5.01 -20.42 -7.05
C GLU A 119 -5.93 -19.25 -7.39
N GLN A 120 -5.56 -18.54 -8.44
CA GLN A 120 -6.33 -17.44 -8.99
C GLN A 120 -6.62 -17.67 -10.45
N ILE A 121 -7.78 -17.25 -10.89
CA ILE A 121 -8.17 -17.30 -12.30
C ILE A 121 -8.29 -15.86 -12.78
N ILE A 122 -7.50 -15.51 -13.79
CA ILE A 122 -7.62 -14.23 -14.49
C ILE A 122 -8.18 -14.47 -15.89
N LYS A 123 -8.79 -13.42 -16.43
CA LYS A 123 -9.36 -13.44 -17.78
C LYS A 123 -8.74 -12.34 -18.61
N LEU A 124 -8.06 -12.73 -19.68
CA LEU A 124 -7.37 -11.84 -20.60
C LEU A 124 -8.03 -11.88 -21.98
N PRO A 125 -7.99 -10.80 -22.77
CA PRO A 125 -8.43 -10.81 -24.15
C PRO A 125 -7.77 -11.94 -24.95
N PRO A 126 -8.54 -12.75 -25.70
CA PRO A 126 -7.98 -13.87 -26.45
C PRO A 126 -7.21 -13.45 -27.69
N ALA A 127 -7.39 -12.21 -28.13
CA ALA A 127 -6.75 -11.66 -29.33
C ALA A 127 -5.26 -11.37 -29.17
N HIS A 128 -4.80 -11.21 -27.92
CA HIS A 128 -3.43 -10.82 -27.60
C HIS A 128 -2.72 -11.83 -26.73
N ARG A 129 -1.39 -11.72 -26.66
CA ARG A 129 -0.53 -12.53 -25.80
C ARG A 129 0.03 -11.69 -24.67
N TYR A 130 0.02 -12.26 -23.46
CA TYR A 130 0.42 -11.56 -22.26
C TYR A 130 1.53 -12.28 -21.52
N ARG A 131 2.42 -11.51 -20.93
CA ARG A 131 3.32 -11.92 -19.87
C ARG A 131 2.65 -11.61 -18.55
N VAL A 132 2.52 -12.60 -17.69
CA VAL A 132 1.91 -12.47 -16.36
C VAL A 132 3.00 -12.54 -15.30
N GLU A 133 3.02 -11.56 -14.46
CA GLU A 133 4.00 -11.38 -13.39
C GLU A 133 3.30 -11.26 -12.05
N VAL A 134 3.94 -11.74 -10.99
CA VAL A 134 3.55 -11.50 -9.62
C VAL A 134 4.48 -10.48 -8.98
N LEU A 135 3.90 -9.57 -8.22
CA LEU A 135 4.60 -8.59 -7.44
C LEU A 135 4.34 -8.88 -5.96
N ASP A 136 5.41 -9.15 -5.23
CA ASP A 136 5.39 -9.23 -3.78
C ASP A 136 5.62 -7.81 -3.22
N THR A 137 4.58 -7.19 -2.69
CA THR A 137 4.66 -5.80 -2.25
C THR A 137 5.41 -5.65 -0.92
N TRP A 138 5.57 -6.75 -0.16
CA TRP A 138 6.33 -6.77 1.08
C TRP A 138 7.84 -6.83 0.83
N ASN A 139 8.25 -7.73 -0.07
CA ASN A 139 9.67 -7.93 -0.39
C ASN A 139 10.14 -7.06 -1.56
N MET A 140 9.22 -6.29 -2.17
CA MET A 140 9.49 -5.48 -3.37
C MET A 140 10.13 -6.31 -4.50
N THR A 141 9.63 -7.54 -4.68
CA THR A 141 10.11 -8.42 -5.74
C THR A 141 9.08 -8.56 -6.87
N ARG A 142 9.59 -8.83 -8.06
CA ARG A 142 8.81 -9.03 -9.27
C ARG A 142 9.28 -10.30 -9.96
N GLU A 143 8.35 -11.20 -10.23
CA GLU A 143 8.63 -12.52 -10.80
C GLU A 143 7.66 -12.84 -11.93
N THR A 144 8.17 -13.41 -13.02
CA THR A 144 7.33 -13.85 -14.14
C THR A 144 6.74 -15.22 -13.83
N LEU A 145 5.41 -15.31 -13.79
CA LEU A 145 4.70 -16.58 -13.59
C LEU A 145 4.47 -17.33 -14.91
N GLN A 146 3.99 -16.62 -15.92
CA GLN A 146 3.64 -17.20 -17.22
C GLN A 146 3.91 -16.21 -18.36
N THR A 147 4.18 -16.73 -19.56
CA THR A 147 4.45 -15.91 -20.75
C THR A 147 3.67 -16.47 -21.96
N GLY A 148 3.17 -15.56 -22.80
CA GLY A 148 2.46 -15.91 -24.02
C GLY A 148 1.06 -16.47 -23.80
N VAL A 149 0.42 -16.15 -22.66
CA VAL A 149 -0.91 -16.62 -22.29
C VAL A 149 -2.01 -15.66 -22.77
N SER A 150 -3.24 -16.18 -22.92
CA SER A 150 -4.43 -15.42 -23.28
C SER A 150 -5.70 -16.15 -22.81
N GLY A 151 -6.83 -15.48 -22.84
CA GLY A 151 -8.11 -16.06 -22.42
C GLY A 151 -8.16 -16.33 -20.91
N ARG A 152 -8.65 -17.51 -20.52
CA ARG A 152 -8.74 -17.91 -19.11
C ARG A 152 -7.40 -18.50 -18.66
N VAL A 153 -6.76 -17.85 -17.71
CA VAL A 153 -5.45 -18.25 -17.19
C VAL A 153 -5.59 -18.60 -15.70
N VAL A 154 -5.08 -19.77 -15.34
CA VAL A 154 -4.99 -20.21 -13.94
C VAL A 154 -3.58 -19.88 -13.44
N LEU A 155 -3.50 -19.19 -12.33
CA LEU A 155 -2.27 -18.76 -11.68
C LEU A 155 -2.11 -19.45 -10.35
N THR A 156 -0.91 -19.90 -10.05
CA THR A 156 -0.53 -20.33 -8.70
C THR A 156 0.29 -19.22 -8.05
N LEU A 157 -0.25 -18.61 -7.01
CA LEU A 157 0.39 -17.54 -6.26
C LEU A 157 1.07 -18.08 -4.99
N PRO A 158 2.05 -17.35 -4.44
CA PRO A 158 2.74 -17.76 -3.20
C PRO A 158 1.82 -17.90 -1.98
N GLY A 159 0.58 -17.41 -2.04
CA GLY A 159 -0.39 -17.48 -0.93
C GLY A 159 0.00 -16.58 0.24
N ARG A 160 0.63 -15.45 -0.04
CA ARG A 160 0.96 -14.40 0.93
C ARG A 160 -0.03 -13.26 0.81
N GLU A 161 -0.09 -12.45 1.86
CA GLU A 161 -0.86 -11.20 1.86
C GLU A 161 -0.23 -10.17 0.91
N ASP A 162 -1.05 -9.21 0.46
CA ASP A 162 -0.62 -8.02 -0.28
C ASP A 162 0.19 -8.33 -1.56
N MET A 163 -0.29 -9.28 -2.33
CA MET A 163 0.28 -9.63 -3.64
C MET A 163 -0.43 -8.89 -4.77
N ALA A 164 0.31 -8.55 -5.82
CA ALA A 164 -0.29 -8.06 -7.06
C ALA A 164 0.07 -8.96 -8.23
N VAL A 165 -0.84 -9.07 -9.19
CA VAL A 165 -0.62 -9.75 -10.48
C VAL A 165 -0.72 -8.69 -11.58
N LEU A 166 0.29 -8.62 -12.41
CA LEU A 166 0.37 -7.74 -13.57
C LEU A 166 0.43 -8.58 -14.85
N ALA A 167 -0.51 -8.38 -15.76
CA ALA A 167 -0.43 -8.92 -17.11
C ALA A 167 -0.08 -7.80 -18.08
N VAL A 168 0.98 -7.98 -18.86
CA VAL A 168 1.45 -7.01 -19.85
C VAL A 168 1.41 -7.66 -21.22
N ARG A 169 0.80 -6.97 -22.18
CA ARG A 169 0.74 -7.37 -23.58
C ARG A 169 2.14 -7.45 -24.20
N MET A 170 2.34 -8.42 -25.07
CA MET A 170 3.65 -8.74 -25.68
C MET A 170 3.70 -8.44 -27.18
N ASP A 171 2.53 -8.39 -27.85
CA ASP A 171 2.36 -8.20 -29.29
C ASP A 171 1.90 -6.77 -29.63
#